data_eff7f630ad9a9b1230f2dc725496063d
#
_entry.id   eff7f630ad9a9b1230f2dc725496063d
#
_cell.length_a   1.000
_cell.length_b   1.000
_cell.length_c   1.000
_cell.angle_alpha   90.00
_cell.angle_beta   90.00
_cell.angle_gamma   90.00
#
_symmetry.space_group_name_H-M   'P 1'
#
loop_
_entity.id
_entity.type
_entity.pdbx_description
1 polymer ?
#
loop_
_entity_poly.entity_id
_entity_poly.type
_entity_poly.pdbx_seq_one_letter_code
_entity_poly.pdbx_strand_id
1 'polypeptide(L)'
;MWTNFCTFEIQDKFTNMAITFYTQSKKNPAPIYVRIREGVLIDAKAKTNLSINPEKFDKGKIKKIKVPSGADAIKKDEVRKDNASLIALQSQIDSLNTKITTLLNHKKDFEQINSDWLKDIINPKNVKIAPSKLVDYFEHYIDCKGSDIAHSTVKKIRVFKKRVMNYEKIAKPVYIENIDLMFITRFEDWMRESDYAKNTIIKTTKTIKEICNHAKTRGIKLNPEVEQIGLGKEYIYKRAEHITLNEDEITKIETVILTDEQLDIARDWLVISLHTAQRVSDFLRFKVEDIIDIDGDKFIDFRQQKTDTPVYIILREPVLNIIKKRGGKFPPIFSDKAGSNSTIYNKLIKLVCKKAKINKETNRHEMKEVKKYLAVSTHIGRRSFATRYYTHIDTTLLMSQTGHKSAKQFMEYVSKADKTNATSLAKGFAKFDELNKKPAPMQVLLNTGTK
;
A
#
# COMPACT_ATOMS: atom_id res chain seq x y z
N MET A 1 -1.05 57.64 11.98
CA MET A 1 -0.05 58.15 11.00
C MET A 1 0.42 56.97 10.15
N TRP A 2 0.11 57.09 8.86
CA TRP A 2 0.70 56.37 7.70
C TRP A 2 0.65 54.86 7.67
N THR A 3 -0.43 54.38 7.10
CA THR A 3 -0.57 53.10 6.44
C THR A 3 0.07 53.20 5.05
N ASN A 4 1.15 52.47 4.79
CA ASN A 4 1.65 52.26 3.44
C ASN A 4 1.08 50.92 2.92
N PHE A 5 0.03 51.02 2.10
CA PHE A 5 -0.39 49.98 1.19
C PHE A 5 0.60 49.93 0.04
N CYS A 6 1.44 48.89 -0.02
CA CYS A 6 2.10 48.50 -1.26
C CYS A 6 1.08 47.86 -2.18
N THR A 7 0.55 48.61 -3.11
CA THR A 7 -0.10 48.11 -4.32
C THR A 7 0.97 47.47 -5.19
N PHE A 8 1.04 46.13 -5.21
CA PHE A 8 1.76 45.42 -6.24
C PHE A 8 0.94 45.52 -7.52
N GLU A 9 1.38 46.36 -8.46
CA GLU A 9 1.00 46.30 -9.86
C GLU A 9 1.44 44.92 -10.40
N ILE A 10 0.46 44.07 -10.68
CA ILE A 10 0.69 42.86 -11.49
C ILE A 10 0.81 43.35 -12.94
N GLN A 11 2.03 43.70 -13.34
CA GLN A 11 2.33 43.84 -14.77
C GLN A 11 2.10 42.48 -15.45
N ASP A 12 1.29 42.50 -16.50
CA ASP A 12 1.09 41.38 -17.42
C ASP A 12 2.41 40.89 -17.99
N LYS A 13 2.97 39.85 -17.39
CA LYS A 13 4.28 39.27 -17.76
C LYS A 13 4.26 38.43 -19.03
N PHE A 14 3.15 38.37 -19.77
CA PHE A 14 2.96 37.45 -20.89
C PHE A 14 3.13 38.09 -22.28
N THR A 15 3.65 39.28 -22.39
CA THR A 15 3.64 40.04 -23.66
C THR A 15 4.63 39.61 -24.73
N ASN A 16 5.57 38.64 -24.46
CA ASN A 16 6.63 38.28 -25.42
C ASN A 16 6.79 36.77 -25.72
N MET A 17 5.83 35.91 -25.39
CA MET A 17 5.91 34.51 -25.78
C MET A 17 5.52 34.27 -27.21
N ALA A 18 6.43 33.77 -28.02
CA ALA A 18 6.19 33.40 -29.41
C ALA A 18 5.85 31.93 -29.54
N ILE A 19 4.64 31.62 -30.05
CA ILE A 19 4.24 30.26 -30.46
C ILE A 19 4.46 30.14 -31.96
N THR A 20 5.26 29.17 -32.39
CA THR A 20 5.62 28.98 -33.79
C THR A 20 5.34 27.54 -34.23
N PHE A 21 4.67 27.37 -35.38
CA PHE A 21 4.49 26.06 -36.02
C PHE A 21 5.44 25.97 -37.23
N TYR A 22 6.14 24.84 -37.38
CA TYR A 22 7.14 24.67 -38.43
C TYR A 22 7.37 23.20 -38.76
N THR A 23 8.02 22.93 -39.90
CA THR A 23 8.47 21.58 -40.31
C THR A 23 9.98 21.52 -40.23
N GLN A 24 10.56 20.39 -39.84
CA GLN A 24 11.99 20.12 -39.76
C GLN A 24 12.55 19.33 -40.95
N SER A 25 11.64 18.68 -41.68
CA SER A 25 12.00 17.76 -42.77
C SER A 25 11.51 18.30 -44.12
N LYS A 26 12.29 18.03 -45.19
CA LYS A 26 11.86 18.26 -46.58
C LYS A 26 11.08 17.05 -47.16
N LYS A 27 10.93 15.98 -46.42
CA LYS A 27 10.13 14.80 -46.84
C LYS A 27 8.65 15.19 -46.94
N ASN A 28 7.95 14.62 -47.89
CA ASN A 28 6.50 14.81 -48.09
C ASN A 28 5.76 13.50 -47.80
N PRO A 29 4.84 13.48 -46.79
CA PRO A 29 4.49 14.54 -45.85
C PRO A 29 5.53 14.70 -44.74
N ALA A 30 5.73 15.95 -44.29
CA ALA A 30 6.57 16.27 -43.15
C ALA A 30 5.73 16.50 -41.89
N PRO A 31 6.15 16.04 -40.72
CA PRO A 31 5.46 16.32 -39.46
C PRO A 31 5.58 17.82 -39.10
N ILE A 32 4.51 18.37 -38.56
CA ILE A 32 4.49 19.74 -38.04
C ILE A 32 4.91 19.70 -36.56
N TYR A 33 5.79 20.62 -36.19
CA TYR A 33 6.24 20.85 -34.82
C TYR A 33 5.71 22.19 -34.34
N VAL A 34 5.47 22.30 -33.03
CA VAL A 34 5.22 23.57 -32.35
C VAL A 34 6.35 23.88 -31.40
N ARG A 35 6.73 25.17 -31.31
CA ARG A 35 7.73 25.69 -30.39
C ARG A 35 7.19 26.92 -29.67
N ILE A 36 7.38 26.96 -28.36
CA ILE A 36 7.11 28.11 -27.51
C ILE A 36 8.47 28.66 -27.07
N ARG A 37 8.69 29.94 -27.28
CA ARG A 37 9.97 30.60 -26.92
C ARG A 37 9.69 31.94 -26.24
N GLU A 38 10.42 32.18 -25.15
CA GLU A 38 10.49 33.46 -24.47
C GLU A 38 11.96 33.72 -24.04
N GLY A 39 12.67 34.54 -24.82
CA GLY A 39 14.08 34.84 -24.57
C GLY A 39 14.94 33.57 -24.43
N VAL A 40 15.70 33.52 -23.33
CA VAL A 40 16.57 32.37 -22.95
C VAL A 40 15.86 31.47 -21.92
N LEU A 41 14.77 31.94 -21.31
CA LEU A 41 14.13 31.29 -20.17
C LEU A 41 13.23 30.12 -20.58
N ILE A 42 12.54 30.23 -21.72
CA ILE A 42 11.62 29.20 -22.21
C ILE A 42 11.95 28.82 -23.64
N ASP A 43 12.23 27.56 -23.88
CA ASP A 43 12.37 26.95 -25.22
C ASP A 43 11.78 25.54 -25.19
N ALA A 44 10.47 25.45 -25.33
CA ALA A 44 9.72 24.20 -25.35
C ALA A 44 9.34 23.84 -26.80
N LYS A 45 9.61 22.60 -27.21
CA LYS A 45 9.25 22.10 -28.56
C LYS A 45 8.62 20.71 -28.48
N ALA A 46 7.63 20.48 -29.34
CA ALA A 46 6.99 19.18 -29.44
C ALA A 46 6.51 18.90 -30.86
N LYS A 47 6.47 17.61 -31.24
CA LYS A 47 5.90 17.13 -32.48
C LYS A 47 4.38 17.07 -32.35
N THR A 48 3.67 17.60 -33.34
CA THR A 48 2.22 17.46 -33.41
C THR A 48 1.82 16.15 -34.11
N ASN A 49 0.54 15.79 -34.09
CA ASN A 49 -0.02 14.67 -34.86
C ASN A 49 -0.36 15.07 -36.31
N LEU A 50 -0.01 16.28 -36.70
CA LEU A 50 -0.32 16.85 -37.98
C LEU A 50 0.89 16.73 -38.92
N SER A 51 0.64 16.53 -40.20
CA SER A 51 1.69 16.49 -41.24
C SER A 51 1.23 17.21 -42.49
N ILE A 52 2.17 17.76 -43.24
CA ILE A 52 1.89 18.56 -44.44
C ILE A 52 3.03 18.44 -45.44
N ASN A 53 2.76 18.76 -46.72
CA ASN A 53 3.83 19.03 -47.69
C ASN A 53 4.58 20.31 -47.27
N PRO A 54 5.90 20.28 -47.00
CA PRO A 54 6.67 21.43 -46.53
C PRO A 54 6.62 22.67 -47.45
N GLU A 55 6.49 22.45 -48.74
CA GLU A 55 6.40 23.57 -49.74
C GLU A 55 5.14 24.40 -49.59
N LYS A 56 4.07 23.76 -49.05
CA LYS A 56 2.76 24.41 -48.82
C LYS A 56 2.65 25.02 -47.42
N PHE A 57 3.72 24.99 -46.60
CA PHE A 57 3.69 25.44 -45.20
C PHE A 57 4.77 26.48 -44.90
N ASP A 58 4.33 27.62 -44.38
CA ASP A 58 5.24 28.68 -43.97
C ASP A 58 4.82 29.30 -42.65
N LYS A 59 5.64 29.19 -41.61
CA LYS A 59 5.45 29.81 -40.29
C LYS A 59 4.02 29.67 -39.70
N GLY A 60 3.45 28.46 -39.81
CA GLY A 60 2.11 28.16 -39.28
C GLY A 60 0.95 28.50 -40.24
N LYS A 61 1.22 28.99 -41.45
CA LYS A 61 0.24 29.27 -42.47
C LYS A 61 0.34 28.34 -43.65
N ILE A 62 -0.80 27.86 -44.14
CA ILE A 62 -0.86 26.92 -45.24
C ILE A 62 -1.18 27.70 -46.54
N LYS A 63 -0.38 27.47 -47.56
CA LYS A 63 -0.55 28.00 -48.90
C LYS A 63 -1.56 27.17 -49.69
N LYS A 64 -2.65 27.78 -50.18
CA LYS A 64 -3.62 27.10 -51.04
C LYS A 64 -3.04 26.84 -52.43
N ILE A 65 -3.50 25.75 -53.05
CA ILE A 65 -3.13 25.40 -54.42
C ILE A 65 -3.94 26.31 -55.39
N LYS A 66 -3.23 26.98 -56.27
CA LYS A 66 -3.85 27.74 -57.37
C LYS A 66 -4.32 26.79 -58.46
N VAL A 67 -5.52 27.00 -58.98
CA VAL A 67 -6.02 26.28 -60.13
C VAL A 67 -5.21 26.71 -61.37
N PRO A 68 -4.58 25.77 -62.11
CA PRO A 68 -3.83 26.13 -63.31
C PRO A 68 -4.77 26.77 -64.37
N SER A 69 -4.26 27.73 -65.13
CA SER A 69 -5.00 28.33 -66.21
C SER A 69 -5.24 27.26 -67.30
N GLY A 70 -6.51 27.09 -67.76
CA GLY A 70 -6.87 26.08 -68.73
C GLY A 70 -7.17 24.67 -68.17
N ALA A 71 -7.20 24.49 -66.83
CA ALA A 71 -7.50 23.20 -66.24
C ALA A 71 -8.91 22.69 -66.60
N ASP A 72 -9.04 21.39 -66.86
CA ASP A 72 -10.33 20.71 -67.08
C ASP A 72 -11.17 20.60 -65.80
N ALA A 73 -12.39 20.10 -65.92
CA ALA A 73 -13.32 19.96 -64.80
C ALA A 73 -12.79 18.99 -63.71
N ILE A 74 -12.13 17.94 -64.11
CA ILE A 74 -11.58 16.90 -63.19
C ILE A 74 -10.45 17.54 -62.34
N LYS A 75 -9.53 18.25 -63.00
CA LYS A 75 -8.41 18.90 -62.32
C LYS A 75 -8.87 20.02 -61.39
N LYS A 76 -9.92 20.74 -61.74
CA LYS A 76 -10.56 21.76 -60.91
C LYS A 76 -11.15 21.12 -59.62
N ASP A 77 -11.79 19.95 -59.75
CA ASP A 77 -12.39 19.25 -58.61
C ASP A 77 -11.34 18.66 -57.68
N GLU A 78 -10.24 18.09 -58.22
CA GLU A 78 -9.07 17.62 -57.43
C GLU A 78 -8.47 18.77 -56.61
N VAL A 79 -8.21 19.93 -57.23
CA VAL A 79 -7.67 21.11 -56.54
C VAL A 79 -8.62 21.61 -55.46
N ARG A 80 -9.96 21.54 -55.70
CA ARG A 80 -10.96 21.89 -54.65
C ARG A 80 -10.91 20.95 -53.46
N LYS A 81 -10.83 19.62 -53.66
CA LYS A 81 -10.72 18.61 -52.62
C LYS A 81 -9.42 18.79 -51.81
N ASP A 82 -8.30 18.99 -52.49
CA ASP A 82 -7.01 19.27 -51.87
C ASP A 82 -7.05 20.54 -51.00
N ASN A 83 -7.61 21.62 -51.53
CA ASN A 83 -7.75 22.88 -50.80
C ASN A 83 -8.70 22.74 -49.59
N ALA A 84 -9.77 21.96 -49.69
CA ALA A 84 -10.66 21.68 -48.56
C ALA A 84 -9.88 20.95 -47.43
N SER A 85 -9.05 19.96 -47.78
CA SER A 85 -8.17 19.25 -46.83
C SER A 85 -7.15 20.18 -46.20
N LEU A 86 -6.57 21.11 -46.96
CA LEU A 86 -5.59 22.10 -46.45
C LEU A 86 -6.28 23.14 -45.52
N ILE A 87 -7.52 23.55 -45.81
CA ILE A 87 -8.32 24.42 -44.93
C ILE A 87 -8.64 23.69 -43.61
N ALA A 88 -9.04 22.43 -43.66
CA ALA A 88 -9.30 21.62 -42.45
C ALA A 88 -8.02 21.50 -41.58
N LEU A 89 -6.87 21.28 -42.20
CA LEU A 89 -5.59 21.22 -41.52
C LEU A 89 -5.22 22.57 -40.86
N GLN A 90 -5.44 23.72 -41.56
CA GLN A 90 -5.23 25.04 -40.98
C GLN A 90 -6.11 25.25 -39.75
N SER A 91 -7.39 24.89 -39.82
CA SER A 91 -8.31 24.96 -38.67
C SER A 91 -7.83 24.17 -37.46
N GLN A 92 -7.21 22.98 -37.69
CA GLN A 92 -6.62 22.19 -36.59
C GLN A 92 -5.40 22.86 -35.98
N ILE A 93 -4.54 23.49 -36.77
CA ILE A 93 -3.39 24.28 -36.30
C ILE A 93 -3.85 25.48 -35.46
N ASP A 94 -4.86 26.20 -35.95
CA ASP A 94 -5.40 27.38 -35.28
C ASP A 94 -6.09 27.01 -33.96
N SER A 95 -6.83 25.90 -33.93
CA SER A 95 -7.42 25.32 -32.72
C SER A 95 -6.35 24.94 -31.69
N LEU A 96 -5.28 24.30 -32.13
CA LEU A 96 -4.16 23.95 -31.27
C LEU A 96 -3.44 25.17 -30.72
N ASN A 97 -3.23 26.19 -31.56
CA ASN A 97 -2.66 27.46 -31.15
C ASN A 97 -3.51 28.16 -30.08
N THR A 98 -4.83 28.24 -30.28
CA THR A 98 -5.78 28.81 -29.31
C THR A 98 -5.73 28.05 -28.00
N LYS A 99 -5.72 26.72 -28.05
CA LYS A 99 -5.64 25.88 -26.84
C LYS A 99 -4.36 26.15 -26.06
N ILE A 100 -3.22 26.21 -26.73
CA ILE A 100 -1.90 26.48 -26.09
C ILE A 100 -1.94 27.89 -25.46
N THR A 101 -2.39 28.91 -26.20
CA THR A 101 -2.48 30.30 -25.73
C THR A 101 -3.36 30.41 -24.50
N THR A 102 -4.55 29.79 -24.51
CA THR A 102 -5.47 29.79 -23.37
C THR A 102 -4.80 29.17 -22.12
N LEU A 103 -4.11 28.03 -22.27
CA LEU A 103 -3.42 27.37 -21.16
C LEU A 103 -2.23 28.16 -20.64
N LEU A 104 -1.50 28.87 -21.51
CA LEU A 104 -0.42 29.77 -21.11
C LEU A 104 -0.97 30.93 -20.28
N ASN A 105 -2.06 31.54 -20.68
CA ASN A 105 -2.68 32.67 -19.98
C ASN A 105 -3.19 32.31 -18.57
N HIS A 106 -3.51 31.04 -18.31
CA HIS A 106 -3.94 30.55 -17.00
C HIS A 106 -2.81 29.98 -16.12
N LYS A 107 -1.57 29.95 -16.63
CA LYS A 107 -0.45 29.32 -15.90
C LYS A 107 0.28 30.34 -15.03
N LYS A 108 0.42 30.03 -13.72
CA LYS A 108 1.06 30.91 -12.73
C LYS A 108 2.58 30.69 -12.58
N ASP A 109 3.11 29.52 -12.95
CA ASP A 109 4.51 29.15 -12.76
C ASP A 109 5.22 28.88 -14.09
N PHE A 110 6.23 29.68 -14.42
CA PHE A 110 7.03 29.59 -15.66
C PHE A 110 7.94 28.35 -15.71
N GLU A 111 8.46 27.90 -14.58
CA GLU A 111 9.40 26.77 -14.49
C GLU A 111 8.84 25.46 -15.04
N GLN A 112 7.53 25.38 -15.23
CA GLN A 112 6.85 24.18 -15.74
C GLN A 112 6.56 24.22 -17.24
N ILE A 113 6.90 25.29 -17.98
CA ILE A 113 6.71 25.37 -19.44
C ILE A 113 7.90 24.73 -20.12
N ASN A 114 7.83 23.41 -20.30
CA ASN A 114 8.88 22.60 -20.94
C ASN A 114 8.29 21.75 -22.08
N SER A 115 9.17 21.05 -22.79
CA SER A 115 8.77 20.18 -23.91
C SER A 115 7.80 19.06 -23.52
N ASP A 116 7.86 18.57 -22.28
CA ASP A 116 6.94 17.50 -21.84
C ASP A 116 5.54 18.05 -21.55
N TRP A 117 5.43 19.21 -20.90
CA TRP A 117 4.17 19.93 -20.76
C TRP A 117 3.52 20.19 -22.13
N LEU A 118 4.30 20.62 -23.12
CA LEU A 118 3.79 20.90 -24.47
C LEU A 118 3.34 19.60 -25.20
N LYS A 119 4.06 18.49 -25.01
CA LYS A 119 3.66 17.17 -25.52
C LYS A 119 2.32 16.71 -24.92
N ASP A 120 2.10 16.93 -23.61
CA ASP A 120 0.87 16.55 -22.93
C ASP A 120 -0.35 17.38 -23.42
N ILE A 121 -0.14 18.62 -23.87
CA ILE A 121 -1.18 19.46 -24.49
C ILE A 121 -1.54 18.93 -25.89
N ILE A 122 -0.53 18.61 -26.70
CA ILE A 122 -0.67 18.19 -28.10
C ILE A 122 -1.26 16.79 -28.17
N ASN A 123 -0.69 15.89 -27.41
CA ASN A 123 -1.11 14.51 -27.24
C ASN A 123 -1.47 14.32 -25.77
N PRO A 124 -2.64 14.74 -25.31
CA PRO A 124 -3.06 14.36 -23.99
C PRO A 124 -3.03 12.84 -23.99
N LYS A 125 -2.01 12.28 -23.34
CA LYS A 125 -2.02 10.86 -22.95
C LYS A 125 -3.41 10.72 -22.38
N ASN A 126 -4.28 9.87 -22.93
CA ASN A 126 -5.66 9.70 -22.50
C ASN A 126 -5.77 10.00 -21.01
N VAL A 127 -5.88 11.25 -20.63
CA VAL A 127 -6.23 11.64 -19.28
C VAL A 127 -7.66 11.21 -19.22
N LYS A 128 -7.87 9.94 -18.83
CA LYS A 128 -9.20 9.47 -18.46
C LYS A 128 -9.70 10.54 -17.52
N ILE A 129 -10.64 11.37 -17.96
CA ILE A 129 -11.25 12.38 -17.08
C ILE A 129 -11.63 11.63 -15.82
N ALA A 130 -11.05 12.04 -14.70
CA ALA A 130 -11.24 11.33 -13.45
C ALA A 130 -12.76 11.27 -13.18
N PRO A 131 -13.35 10.08 -13.03
CA PRO A 131 -14.78 9.97 -12.84
C PRO A 131 -15.19 10.66 -11.54
N SER A 132 -16.25 11.45 -11.55
CA SER A 132 -16.78 12.11 -10.35
C SER A 132 -17.55 11.14 -9.44
N LYS A 133 -18.10 10.05 -10.00
CA LYS A 133 -18.82 9.04 -9.21
C LYS A 133 -17.87 8.19 -8.39
N LEU A 134 -18.11 8.07 -7.07
CA LEU A 134 -17.21 7.38 -6.14
C LEU A 134 -16.94 5.92 -6.54
N VAL A 135 -17.97 5.17 -6.93
CA VAL A 135 -17.83 3.75 -7.33
C VAL A 135 -16.90 3.60 -8.54
N ASP A 136 -17.00 4.48 -9.53
CA ASP A 136 -16.16 4.43 -10.73
C ASP A 136 -14.73 4.90 -10.43
N TYR A 137 -14.61 5.83 -9.49
CA TYR A 137 -13.30 6.33 -9.06
C TYR A 137 -12.43 5.27 -8.38
N PHE A 138 -13.01 4.26 -7.73
CA PHE A 138 -12.23 3.16 -7.14
C PHE A 138 -11.37 2.42 -8.19
N GLU A 139 -11.90 2.14 -9.39
CA GLU A 139 -11.11 1.51 -10.45
C GLU A 139 -10.10 2.50 -11.04
N HIS A 140 -10.50 3.76 -11.25
CA HIS A 140 -9.58 4.80 -11.66
C HIS A 140 -8.39 4.96 -10.69
N TYR A 141 -8.66 4.91 -9.38
CA TYR A 141 -7.62 4.94 -8.35
C TYR A 141 -6.66 3.74 -8.47
N ILE A 142 -7.18 2.53 -8.68
CA ILE A 142 -6.37 1.32 -8.90
C ILE A 142 -5.52 1.47 -10.16
N ASP A 143 -6.11 1.94 -11.26
CA ASP A 143 -5.40 2.15 -12.53
C ASP A 143 -4.28 3.19 -12.40
N CYS A 144 -4.53 4.29 -11.67
CA CYS A 144 -3.52 5.33 -11.41
C CYS A 144 -2.35 4.84 -10.56
N LYS A 145 -2.60 3.93 -9.61
CA LYS A 145 -1.56 3.33 -8.77
C LYS A 145 -0.75 2.26 -9.51
N GLY A 146 -1.33 1.60 -10.49
CA GLY A 146 -0.66 0.60 -11.33
C GLY A 146 0.12 -0.44 -10.53
N SER A 147 1.42 -0.56 -10.80
CA SER A 147 2.35 -1.51 -10.12
C SER A 147 2.73 -1.10 -8.69
N ASP A 148 2.43 0.14 -8.26
CA ASP A 148 2.84 0.65 -6.95
C ASP A 148 2.07 0.00 -5.80
N ILE A 149 0.96 -0.68 -6.10
CA ILE A 149 0.15 -1.38 -5.10
C ILE A 149 0.11 -2.89 -5.34
N ALA A 150 0.31 -3.63 -4.25
CA ALA A 150 0.26 -5.09 -4.29
C ALA A 150 -1.15 -5.59 -4.69
N HIS A 151 -1.22 -6.72 -5.42
CA HIS A 151 -2.48 -7.36 -5.83
C HIS A 151 -3.46 -7.61 -4.65
N SER A 152 -2.94 -7.93 -3.46
CA SER A 152 -3.76 -8.08 -2.25
C SER A 152 -4.41 -6.75 -1.80
N THR A 153 -3.77 -5.61 -2.09
CA THR A 153 -4.31 -4.26 -1.82
C THR A 153 -5.41 -3.93 -2.82
N VAL A 154 -5.22 -4.25 -4.10
CA VAL A 154 -6.26 -4.13 -5.15
C VAL A 154 -7.52 -4.89 -4.74
N LYS A 155 -7.39 -6.15 -4.32
CA LYS A 155 -8.53 -6.94 -3.81
C LYS A 155 -9.25 -6.26 -2.65
N LYS A 156 -8.53 -5.65 -1.71
CA LYS A 156 -9.13 -4.92 -0.58
C LYS A 156 -9.88 -3.67 -1.04
N ILE A 157 -9.30 -2.89 -1.94
CA ILE A 157 -9.94 -1.70 -2.50
C ILE A 157 -11.26 -2.08 -3.19
N ARG A 158 -11.27 -3.16 -3.97
CA ARG A 158 -12.50 -3.68 -4.61
C ARG A 158 -13.56 -4.15 -3.60
N VAL A 159 -13.16 -4.66 -2.43
CA VAL A 159 -14.10 -4.94 -1.34
C VAL A 159 -14.74 -3.67 -0.80
N PHE A 160 -13.98 -2.57 -0.65
CA PHE A 160 -14.53 -1.28 -0.26
C PHE A 160 -15.48 -0.72 -1.32
N LYS A 161 -15.09 -0.76 -2.61
CA LYS A 161 -15.97 -0.44 -3.74
C LYS A 161 -17.30 -1.18 -3.65
N LYS A 162 -17.26 -2.50 -3.42
CA LYS A 162 -18.48 -3.32 -3.30
C LYS A 162 -19.39 -2.88 -2.16
N ARG A 163 -18.85 -2.38 -1.04
CA ARG A 163 -19.65 -1.83 0.06
C ARG A 163 -20.37 -0.56 -0.36
N VAL A 164 -19.68 0.37 -1.04
CA VAL A 164 -20.30 1.58 -1.59
C VAL A 164 -21.38 1.21 -2.61
N MET A 165 -21.12 0.28 -3.52
CA MET A 165 -22.12 -0.22 -4.48
C MET A 165 -23.36 -0.80 -3.78
N ASN A 166 -23.18 -1.53 -2.66
CA ASN A 166 -24.31 -2.08 -1.91
C ASN A 166 -25.11 -0.99 -1.22
N TYR A 167 -24.48 0.06 -0.71
CA TYR A 167 -25.14 1.23 -0.16
C TYR A 167 -25.95 1.97 -1.23
N GLU A 168 -25.40 2.18 -2.43
CA GLU A 168 -26.09 2.84 -3.54
C GLU A 168 -27.35 2.08 -4.05
N LYS A 169 -27.55 0.82 -3.67
CA LYS A 169 -28.80 0.09 -3.97
C LYS A 169 -30.01 0.63 -3.19
N ILE A 170 -29.77 1.25 -2.05
CA ILE A 170 -30.81 1.83 -1.17
C ILE A 170 -30.71 3.35 -1.10
N ALA A 171 -29.64 3.94 -1.60
CA ALA A 171 -29.38 5.37 -1.63
C ALA A 171 -29.13 5.86 -3.07
N LYS A 172 -29.04 7.18 -3.24
CA LYS A 172 -28.67 7.78 -4.52
C LYS A 172 -27.18 7.50 -4.82
N PRO A 173 -26.78 7.51 -6.12
CA PRO A 173 -25.37 7.45 -6.50
C PRO A 173 -24.53 8.50 -5.77
N VAL A 174 -23.35 8.09 -5.30
CA VAL A 174 -22.45 8.93 -4.52
C VAL A 174 -21.42 9.58 -5.44
N TYR A 175 -21.40 10.91 -5.45
CA TYR A 175 -20.40 11.71 -6.17
C TYR A 175 -19.38 12.24 -5.18
N ILE A 176 -18.09 12.23 -5.57
CA ILE A 176 -16.97 12.61 -4.70
C ILE A 176 -17.10 14.04 -4.16
N GLU A 177 -17.58 14.96 -4.99
CA GLU A 177 -17.82 16.37 -4.65
C GLU A 177 -18.90 16.56 -3.58
N ASN A 178 -19.82 15.60 -3.44
CA ASN A 178 -20.93 15.62 -2.49
C ASN A 178 -20.67 14.82 -1.20
N ILE A 179 -19.44 14.33 -1.02
CA ILE A 179 -19.06 13.61 0.20
C ILE A 179 -18.82 14.62 1.32
N ASP A 180 -19.70 14.62 2.31
CA ASP A 180 -19.67 15.43 3.52
C ASP A 180 -19.74 14.55 4.76
N LEU A 181 -19.70 15.13 5.96
CA LEU A 181 -19.83 14.40 7.22
C LEU A 181 -21.21 13.75 7.36
N MET A 182 -22.27 14.35 6.83
CA MET A 182 -23.61 13.78 6.88
C MET A 182 -23.73 12.53 6.01
N PHE A 183 -23.10 12.51 4.82
CA PHE A 183 -23.00 11.29 4.01
C PHE A 183 -22.25 10.19 4.77
N ILE A 184 -21.11 10.52 5.39
CA ILE A 184 -20.32 9.54 6.13
C ILE A 184 -21.13 8.96 7.29
N THR A 185 -21.82 9.78 8.08
CA THR A 185 -22.67 9.33 9.17
C THR A 185 -23.72 8.32 8.69
N ARG A 186 -24.49 8.68 7.63
CA ARG A 186 -25.51 7.77 7.05
C ARG A 186 -24.93 6.47 6.51
N PHE A 187 -23.75 6.53 5.88
CA PHE A 187 -23.07 5.36 5.36
C PHE A 187 -22.58 4.46 6.49
N GLU A 188 -22.05 5.02 7.57
CA GLU A 188 -21.60 4.26 8.73
C GLU A 188 -22.77 3.64 9.51
N ASP A 189 -23.91 4.35 9.63
CA ASP A 189 -25.13 3.82 10.26
C ASP A 189 -25.64 2.61 9.47
N TRP A 190 -25.73 2.75 8.15
CA TRP A 190 -26.08 1.62 7.28
C TRP A 190 -25.11 0.43 7.45
N MET A 191 -23.81 0.69 7.58
CA MET A 191 -22.84 -0.38 7.82
C MET A 191 -23.06 -1.04 9.19
N ARG A 192 -23.45 -0.28 10.23
CA ARG A 192 -23.79 -0.83 11.58
C ARG A 192 -25.04 -1.71 11.50
N GLU A 193 -26.09 -1.23 10.84
CA GLU A 193 -27.32 -1.97 10.60
C GLU A 193 -27.09 -3.24 9.77
N SER A 194 -26.08 -3.24 8.90
CA SER A 194 -25.63 -4.39 8.11
C SER A 194 -24.63 -5.30 8.85
N ASP A 195 -24.54 -5.22 10.19
CA ASP A 195 -23.68 -6.04 11.05
C ASP A 195 -22.17 -5.96 10.74
N TYR A 196 -21.68 -4.86 10.15
CA TYR A 196 -20.26 -4.68 9.97
C TYR A 196 -19.57 -4.32 11.30
N ALA A 197 -18.50 -5.05 11.64
CA ALA A 197 -17.70 -4.76 12.83
C ALA A 197 -17.10 -3.33 12.79
N LYS A 198 -17.02 -2.66 13.94
CA LYS A 198 -16.52 -1.29 14.11
C LYS A 198 -15.21 -1.04 13.35
N ASN A 199 -14.21 -1.91 13.48
CA ASN A 199 -12.92 -1.76 12.80
C ASN A 199 -13.05 -1.85 11.26
N THR A 200 -14.06 -2.54 10.76
CA THR A 200 -14.36 -2.63 9.32
C THR A 200 -14.96 -1.32 8.81
N ILE A 201 -15.85 -0.71 9.59
CA ILE A 201 -16.45 0.59 9.31
C ILE A 201 -15.34 1.64 9.24
N ILE A 202 -14.56 1.80 10.32
CA ILE A 202 -13.43 2.74 10.38
C ILE A 202 -12.50 2.62 9.17
N LYS A 203 -12.19 1.39 8.77
CA LYS A 203 -11.29 1.13 7.64
C LYS A 203 -11.90 1.55 6.31
N THR A 204 -13.20 1.31 6.13
CA THR A 204 -13.93 1.72 4.91
C THR A 204 -13.99 3.23 4.81
N THR A 205 -14.38 3.91 5.89
CA THR A 205 -14.44 5.39 5.97
C THR A 205 -13.08 6.02 5.69
N LYS A 206 -12.01 5.53 6.32
CA LYS A 206 -10.65 6.03 6.04
C LYS A 206 -10.20 5.79 4.60
N THR A 207 -10.65 4.70 3.97
CA THR A 207 -10.35 4.45 2.54
C THR A 207 -11.14 5.40 1.64
N ILE A 208 -12.39 5.73 1.96
CA ILE A 208 -13.16 6.75 1.23
C ILE A 208 -12.43 8.10 1.30
N LYS A 209 -11.97 8.54 2.47
CA LYS A 209 -11.16 9.75 2.62
C LYS A 209 -9.88 9.72 1.75
N GLU A 210 -9.17 8.59 1.73
CA GLU A 210 -7.98 8.41 0.88
C GLU A 210 -8.31 8.58 -0.60
N ILE A 211 -9.42 7.99 -1.06
CA ILE A 211 -9.94 8.14 -2.42
C ILE A 211 -10.26 9.60 -2.73
N CYS A 212 -10.95 10.31 -1.83
CA CYS A 212 -11.26 11.73 -1.98
C CYS A 212 -9.99 12.57 -2.09
N ASN A 213 -9.01 12.34 -1.22
CA ASN A 213 -7.73 13.06 -1.26
C ASN A 213 -6.98 12.83 -2.57
N HIS A 214 -7.00 11.60 -3.09
CA HIS A 214 -6.44 11.33 -4.41
C HIS A 214 -7.22 12.05 -5.52
N ALA A 215 -8.56 12.13 -5.43
CA ALA A 215 -9.40 12.85 -6.38
C ALA A 215 -9.09 14.36 -6.39
N LYS A 216 -8.82 14.96 -5.21
CA LYS A 216 -8.36 16.35 -5.09
C LYS A 216 -7.09 16.60 -5.90
N THR A 217 -6.12 15.67 -5.87
CA THR A 217 -4.88 15.79 -6.68
C THR A 217 -5.11 15.66 -8.18
N ARG A 218 -6.28 15.20 -8.60
CA ARG A 218 -6.71 15.07 -10.00
C ARG A 218 -7.69 16.17 -10.44
N GLY A 219 -7.82 17.22 -9.61
CA GLY A 219 -8.62 18.40 -9.94
C GLY A 219 -10.11 18.31 -9.59
N ILE A 220 -10.56 17.24 -8.90
CA ILE A 220 -11.95 17.17 -8.41
C ILE A 220 -12.06 18.05 -7.17
N LYS A 221 -13.01 18.99 -7.18
CA LYS A 221 -13.31 19.85 -6.05
C LYS A 221 -13.97 19.01 -4.95
N LEU A 222 -13.44 19.07 -3.72
CA LEU A 222 -14.02 18.37 -2.59
C LEU A 222 -14.82 19.30 -1.68
N ASN A 223 -15.79 18.73 -0.96
CA ASN A 223 -16.37 19.39 0.21
C ASN A 223 -15.27 19.55 1.28
N PRO A 224 -15.11 20.74 1.91
CA PRO A 224 -14.10 20.98 2.95
C PRO A 224 -14.21 20.02 4.14
N GLU A 225 -15.38 19.51 4.45
CA GLU A 225 -15.61 18.55 5.56
C GLU A 225 -14.90 17.21 5.36
N VAL A 226 -14.48 16.87 4.14
CA VAL A 226 -13.68 15.65 3.88
C VAL A 226 -12.41 15.59 4.74
N GLU A 227 -11.83 16.73 5.08
CA GLU A 227 -10.64 16.79 5.92
C GLU A 227 -10.91 16.29 7.35
N GLN A 228 -12.15 16.39 7.84
CA GLN A 228 -12.57 15.97 9.17
C GLN A 228 -12.94 14.47 9.21
N ILE A 229 -13.18 13.82 8.09
CA ILE A 229 -13.54 12.39 8.01
C ILE A 229 -12.46 11.53 8.71
N GLY A 230 -12.91 10.63 9.56
CA GLY A 230 -12.03 9.67 10.24
C GLY A 230 -11.13 10.28 11.32
N LEU A 231 -11.40 11.52 11.74
CA LEU A 231 -10.84 12.15 12.92
C LEU A 231 -11.76 11.90 14.13
N GLY A 232 -11.16 11.88 15.31
CA GLY A 232 -11.93 11.67 16.54
C GLY A 232 -11.66 10.33 17.23
N LYS A 233 -12.11 10.23 18.48
CA LYS A 233 -11.88 9.03 19.33
C LYS A 233 -12.67 7.81 18.84
N GLU A 234 -13.77 8.01 18.16
CA GLU A 234 -14.61 6.96 17.56
C GLU A 234 -13.88 6.20 16.46
N TYR A 235 -12.92 6.84 15.76
CA TYR A 235 -12.10 6.24 14.70
C TYR A 235 -10.81 5.56 15.21
N ILE A 236 -10.69 5.38 16.53
CA ILE A 236 -9.65 4.56 17.13
C ILE A 236 -10.03 3.09 16.99
N TYR A 237 -9.14 2.29 16.41
CA TYR A 237 -9.35 0.84 16.30
C TYR A 237 -9.44 0.21 17.68
N LYS A 238 -10.51 -0.57 17.92
CA LYS A 238 -10.53 -1.46 19.08
C LYS A 238 -9.48 -2.54 18.91
N ARG A 239 -8.54 -2.62 19.83
CA ARG A 239 -7.60 -3.75 19.91
C ARG A 239 -8.36 -4.93 20.52
N ALA A 240 -8.38 -6.04 19.80
CA ALA A 240 -8.79 -7.30 20.39
C ALA A 240 -7.65 -7.86 21.24
N GLU A 241 -7.96 -8.41 22.38
CA GLU A 241 -7.00 -9.20 23.14
C GLU A 241 -6.52 -10.37 22.25
N HIS A 242 -5.18 -10.47 22.13
CA HIS A 242 -4.60 -11.50 21.29
C HIS A 242 -4.56 -12.83 22.03
N ILE A 243 -5.10 -13.86 21.40
CA ILE A 243 -5.02 -15.22 21.89
C ILE A 243 -3.61 -15.75 21.59
N THR A 244 -3.03 -16.37 22.62
CA THR A 244 -1.70 -17.03 22.58
C THR A 244 -1.80 -18.41 23.17
N LEU A 245 -0.88 -19.30 22.82
CA LEU A 245 -0.72 -20.62 23.44
C LEU A 245 0.37 -20.52 24.51
N ASN A 246 0.11 -21.13 25.67
CA ASN A 246 1.09 -21.26 26.73
C ASN A 246 1.96 -22.53 26.56
N GLU A 247 2.95 -22.74 27.43
CA GLU A 247 3.87 -23.88 27.34
C GLU A 247 3.16 -25.22 27.35
N ASP A 248 2.21 -25.43 28.29
CA ASP A 248 1.44 -26.69 28.39
C ASP A 248 0.64 -26.98 27.13
N GLU A 249 0.05 -25.92 26.53
CA GLU A 249 -0.73 -26.05 25.31
C GLU A 249 0.18 -26.36 24.11
N ILE A 250 1.37 -25.77 24.06
CA ILE A 250 2.39 -26.05 23.04
C ILE A 250 2.84 -27.51 23.15
N THR A 251 3.21 -27.95 24.34
CA THR A 251 3.58 -29.34 24.61
C THR A 251 2.48 -30.33 24.19
N LYS A 252 1.21 -30.03 24.50
CA LYS A 252 0.08 -30.84 24.04
C LYS A 252 -0.04 -30.91 22.52
N ILE A 253 0.27 -29.84 21.82
CA ILE A 253 0.26 -29.78 20.34
C ILE A 253 1.44 -30.61 19.78
N GLU A 254 2.61 -30.49 20.37
CA GLU A 254 3.82 -31.21 19.95
C GLU A 254 3.68 -32.72 20.12
N THR A 255 3.00 -33.17 21.20
CA THR A 255 2.90 -34.57 21.58
C THR A 255 1.61 -35.26 21.14
N VAL A 256 0.61 -34.52 20.60
CA VAL A 256 -0.65 -35.11 20.17
C VAL A 256 -0.45 -36.13 19.05
N ILE A 257 -1.01 -37.33 19.25
CA ILE A 257 -1.00 -38.40 18.23
C ILE A 257 -2.13 -38.10 17.23
N LEU A 258 -1.77 -38.02 15.97
CA LEU A 258 -2.68 -37.75 14.84
C LEU A 258 -2.51 -38.86 13.80
N THR A 259 -3.62 -39.52 13.45
CA THR A 259 -3.68 -40.58 12.43
C THR A 259 -3.98 -40.02 11.04
N ASP A 260 -4.55 -38.81 10.97
CA ASP A 260 -4.84 -38.11 9.72
C ASP A 260 -3.57 -37.38 9.25
N GLU A 261 -3.10 -37.68 8.06
CA GLU A 261 -1.90 -37.14 7.47
C GLU A 261 -1.94 -35.61 7.32
N GLN A 262 -3.09 -35.06 6.91
CA GLN A 262 -3.26 -33.62 6.74
C GLN A 262 -3.18 -32.89 8.09
N LEU A 263 -3.71 -33.48 9.14
CA LEU A 263 -3.60 -32.94 10.50
C LEU A 263 -2.17 -33.06 11.02
N ASP A 264 -1.44 -34.16 10.74
CA ASP A 264 -0.04 -34.32 11.12
C ASP A 264 0.86 -33.30 10.42
N ILE A 265 0.62 -33.04 9.11
CA ILE A 265 1.30 -31.96 8.36
C ILE A 265 0.99 -30.60 8.98
N ALA A 266 -0.27 -30.34 9.29
CA ALA A 266 -0.68 -29.06 9.87
C ALA A 266 -0.13 -28.84 11.29
N ARG A 267 -0.03 -29.91 12.10
CA ARG A 267 0.64 -29.88 13.40
C ARG A 267 2.10 -29.51 13.27
N ASP A 268 2.83 -30.16 12.36
CA ASP A 268 4.23 -29.88 12.13
C ASP A 268 4.46 -28.43 11.71
N TRP A 269 3.66 -27.89 10.78
CA TRP A 269 3.69 -26.47 10.40
C TRP A 269 3.30 -25.53 11.57
N LEU A 270 2.39 -25.93 12.44
CA LEU A 270 2.03 -25.16 13.63
C LEU A 270 3.21 -25.07 14.60
N VAL A 271 3.88 -26.19 14.87
CA VAL A 271 5.10 -26.22 15.71
C VAL A 271 6.19 -25.36 15.08
N ILE A 272 6.46 -25.49 13.79
CA ILE A 272 7.41 -24.63 13.08
C ILE A 272 7.06 -23.16 13.29
N SER A 273 5.78 -22.78 13.14
CA SER A 273 5.36 -21.40 13.33
C SER A 273 5.53 -20.88 14.77
N LEU A 274 5.37 -21.76 15.76
CA LEU A 274 5.55 -21.46 17.19
C LEU A 274 7.02 -21.21 17.57
N HIS A 275 7.97 -21.80 16.84
CA HIS A 275 9.39 -21.68 17.10
C HIS A 275 10.12 -20.70 16.18
N THR A 276 9.56 -20.41 14.98
CA THR A 276 10.17 -19.47 14.02
C THR A 276 9.52 -18.09 14.02
N ALA A 277 8.28 -17.98 14.52
CA ALA A 277 7.50 -16.74 14.56
C ALA A 277 7.21 -16.12 13.20
N GLN A 278 7.36 -16.84 12.09
CA GLN A 278 7.12 -16.28 10.77
C GLN A 278 5.64 -16.26 10.39
N ARG A 279 5.28 -15.47 9.37
CA ARG A 279 3.92 -15.44 8.83
C ARG A 279 3.66 -16.70 8.01
N VAL A 280 2.39 -17.11 7.90
CA VAL A 280 2.02 -18.29 7.11
C VAL A 280 2.49 -18.20 5.65
N SER A 281 2.48 -17.03 5.06
CA SER A 281 3.02 -16.80 3.70
C SER A 281 4.53 -17.01 3.61
N ASP A 282 5.22 -16.93 4.73
CA ASP A 282 6.67 -17.03 4.81
C ASP A 282 7.09 -18.44 5.17
N PHE A 283 6.63 -19.00 6.31
CA PHE A 283 7.10 -20.32 6.74
C PHE A 283 6.68 -21.47 5.79
N LEU A 284 5.54 -21.39 5.10
CA LEU A 284 5.16 -22.38 4.09
C LEU A 284 6.08 -22.40 2.84
N ARG A 285 7.00 -21.46 2.74
CA ARG A 285 8.02 -21.39 1.67
C ARG A 285 9.41 -21.82 2.11
N PHE A 286 9.58 -22.23 3.36
CA PHE A 286 10.88 -22.68 3.86
C PHE A 286 11.38 -23.88 3.08
N LYS A 287 12.66 -23.85 2.74
CA LYS A 287 13.38 -24.92 2.05
C LYS A 287 14.61 -25.29 2.84
N VAL A 288 15.03 -26.53 2.73
CA VAL A 288 16.23 -27.01 3.43
C VAL A 288 17.51 -26.41 2.84
N GLU A 289 17.46 -25.99 1.58
CA GLU A 289 18.56 -25.30 0.89
C GLU A 289 18.83 -23.90 1.47
N ASP A 290 17.86 -23.31 2.15
CA ASP A 290 18.00 -22.01 2.82
C ASP A 290 18.62 -22.14 4.23
N ILE A 291 18.89 -23.39 4.69
CA ILE A 291 19.49 -23.64 6.01
C ILE A 291 20.99 -23.44 5.93
N ILE A 292 21.51 -22.56 6.79
CA ILE A 292 22.94 -22.29 6.96
C ILE A 292 23.37 -22.63 8.37
N ASP A 293 24.68 -22.87 8.56
CA ASP A 293 25.30 -23.05 9.85
C ASP A 293 26.08 -21.79 10.24
N ILE A 294 25.83 -21.29 11.43
CA ILE A 294 26.60 -20.19 12.01
C ILE A 294 27.01 -20.59 13.41
N ASP A 295 28.28 -20.75 13.63
CA ASP A 295 28.91 -21.15 14.93
C ASP A 295 28.30 -22.43 15.54
N GLY A 296 27.86 -23.37 14.70
CA GLY A 296 27.29 -24.65 15.11
C GLY A 296 25.75 -24.63 15.29
N ASP A 297 25.12 -23.48 15.22
CA ASP A 297 23.67 -23.33 15.23
C ASP A 297 23.11 -23.29 13.81
N LYS A 298 21.94 -23.89 13.60
CA LYS A 298 21.23 -23.89 12.30
C LYS A 298 20.30 -22.73 12.20
N PHE A 299 20.41 -21.98 11.09
CA PHE A 299 19.55 -20.86 10.77
C PHE A 299 18.93 -21.04 9.39
N ILE A 300 17.75 -20.43 9.15
CA ILE A 300 17.23 -20.20 7.80
C ILE A 300 17.61 -18.77 7.41
N ASP A 301 18.36 -18.61 6.32
CA ASP A 301 18.53 -17.32 5.66
C ASP A 301 17.33 -17.08 4.75
N PHE A 302 16.48 -16.12 5.12
CA PHE A 302 15.18 -15.99 4.51
C PHE A 302 14.78 -14.52 4.31
N ARG A 303 14.09 -14.25 3.18
CA ARG A 303 13.54 -12.94 2.88
C ARG A 303 12.01 -12.97 2.96
N GLN A 304 11.44 -12.13 3.85
CA GLN A 304 10.00 -12.08 4.09
C GLN A 304 9.24 -11.54 2.87
N GLN A 305 8.19 -12.22 2.41
CA GLN A 305 7.43 -11.87 1.21
C GLN A 305 6.73 -10.50 1.29
N LYS A 306 6.20 -10.14 2.45
CA LYS A 306 5.38 -8.91 2.60
C LYS A 306 6.22 -7.64 2.73
N THR A 307 7.39 -7.72 3.36
CA THR A 307 8.19 -6.56 3.77
C THR A 307 9.53 -6.51 3.09
N ASP A 308 9.87 -7.55 2.34
CA ASP A 308 11.16 -7.79 1.71
C ASP A 308 12.35 -7.66 2.71
N THR A 309 12.08 -7.95 3.99
CA THR A 309 13.07 -7.86 5.05
C THR A 309 13.86 -9.17 5.10
N PRO A 310 15.20 -9.14 5.01
CA PRO A 310 16.02 -10.32 5.27
C PRO A 310 15.97 -10.63 6.77
N VAL A 311 15.90 -11.92 7.11
CA VAL A 311 15.88 -12.40 8.50
C VAL A 311 16.67 -13.71 8.59
N TYR A 312 17.47 -13.84 9.66
CA TYR A 312 18.09 -15.09 10.05
C TYR A 312 17.24 -15.72 11.14
N ILE A 313 16.68 -16.90 10.86
CA ILE A 313 15.71 -17.55 11.74
C ILE A 313 16.39 -18.76 12.37
N ILE A 314 16.65 -18.72 13.68
CA ILE A 314 17.23 -19.86 14.38
C ILE A 314 16.29 -21.07 14.37
N LEU A 315 16.81 -22.24 14.02
CA LEU A 315 16.11 -23.51 14.02
C LEU A 315 16.35 -24.22 15.34
N ARG A 316 15.37 -24.16 16.22
CA ARG A 316 15.41 -24.85 17.51
C ARG A 316 15.10 -26.32 17.35
N GLU A 317 15.46 -27.11 18.36
CA GLU A 317 15.34 -28.56 18.37
C GLU A 317 13.97 -29.10 17.90
N PRO A 318 12.80 -28.54 18.32
CA PRO A 318 11.52 -29.06 17.85
C PRO A 318 11.35 -28.95 16.31
N VAL A 319 11.93 -27.93 15.69
CA VAL A 319 11.88 -27.76 14.22
C VAL A 319 12.81 -28.75 13.54
N LEU A 320 14.02 -28.93 14.07
CA LEU A 320 15.01 -29.89 13.55
C LEU A 320 14.47 -31.33 13.65
N ASN A 321 13.76 -31.67 14.73
CA ASN A 321 13.12 -32.98 14.91
C ASN A 321 12.02 -33.23 13.87
N ILE A 322 11.25 -32.18 13.51
CA ILE A 322 10.27 -32.27 12.42
C ILE A 322 10.96 -32.51 11.07
N ILE A 323 12.02 -31.77 10.75
CA ILE A 323 12.79 -31.96 9.53
C ILE A 323 13.34 -33.40 9.47
N LYS A 324 13.91 -33.90 10.57
CA LYS A 324 14.39 -35.29 10.68
C LYS A 324 13.24 -36.29 10.47
N LYS A 325 12.10 -36.12 11.14
CA LYS A 325 10.89 -36.94 10.98
C LYS A 325 10.42 -36.99 9.51
N ARG A 326 10.57 -35.90 8.78
CA ARG A 326 10.14 -35.75 7.36
C ARG A 326 11.26 -36.12 6.35
N GLY A 327 12.26 -36.92 6.78
CA GLY A 327 13.31 -37.37 5.88
C GLY A 327 14.25 -36.26 5.39
N GLY A 328 14.56 -35.30 6.25
CA GLY A 328 15.43 -34.17 5.93
C GLY A 328 14.73 -33.04 5.14
N LYS A 329 13.40 -32.98 5.13
CA LYS A 329 12.61 -31.96 4.42
C LYS A 329 11.64 -31.22 5.36
N PHE A 330 11.22 -30.02 4.98
CA PHE A 330 10.06 -29.39 5.60
C PHE A 330 8.78 -30.16 5.24
N PRO A 331 7.70 -30.03 6.06
CA PRO A 331 6.44 -30.69 5.73
C PRO A 331 5.91 -30.20 4.36
N PRO A 332 5.15 -31.02 3.62
CA PRO A 332 4.57 -30.60 2.36
C PRO A 332 3.54 -29.48 2.55
N ILE A 333 3.29 -28.70 1.51
CA ILE A 333 2.20 -27.72 1.47
C ILE A 333 0.87 -28.41 1.17
N PHE A 334 -0.26 -27.73 1.44
CA PHE A 334 -1.60 -28.33 1.36
C PHE A 334 -2.19 -28.28 -0.06
N SER A 335 -1.71 -27.40 -0.92
CA SER A 335 -2.25 -27.19 -2.27
C SER A 335 -1.25 -26.45 -3.16
N ASP A 336 -1.20 -26.80 -4.42
CA ASP A 336 -0.41 -26.08 -5.45
C ASP A 336 -0.91 -24.66 -5.69
N LYS A 337 -2.17 -24.37 -5.34
CA LYS A 337 -2.73 -23.01 -5.38
C LYS A 337 -2.27 -22.22 -4.14
N ALA A 338 -1.23 -21.41 -4.30
CA ALA A 338 -0.62 -20.64 -3.20
C ALA A 338 -1.63 -19.87 -2.32
N GLY A 339 -2.67 -19.28 -2.90
CA GLY A 339 -3.71 -18.58 -2.17
C GLY A 339 -4.58 -19.45 -1.25
N SER A 340 -4.65 -20.76 -1.50
CA SER A 340 -5.47 -21.72 -0.74
C SER A 340 -4.78 -22.20 0.52
N ASN A 341 -3.45 -22.29 0.52
CA ASN A 341 -2.66 -22.89 1.61
C ASN A 341 -2.95 -22.24 2.98
N SER A 342 -2.99 -20.91 3.06
CA SER A 342 -3.30 -20.20 4.31
C SER A 342 -4.70 -20.50 4.84
N THR A 343 -5.68 -20.69 3.96
CA THR A 343 -7.07 -21.02 4.34
C THR A 343 -7.18 -22.45 4.82
N ILE A 344 -6.54 -23.39 4.12
CA ILE A 344 -6.53 -24.80 4.51
C ILE A 344 -5.80 -24.95 5.84
N TYR A 345 -4.61 -24.41 5.96
CA TYR A 345 -3.84 -24.40 7.21
C TYR A 345 -4.66 -23.85 8.38
N ASN A 346 -5.36 -22.70 8.19
CA ASN A 346 -6.17 -22.10 9.25
C ASN A 346 -7.32 -22.99 9.72
N LYS A 347 -7.89 -23.82 8.85
CA LYS A 347 -8.92 -24.81 9.21
C LYS A 347 -8.30 -25.98 9.99
N LEU A 348 -7.19 -26.52 9.48
CA LEU A 348 -6.56 -27.72 10.03
C LEU A 348 -5.96 -27.47 11.42
N ILE A 349 -5.29 -26.33 11.66
CA ILE A 349 -4.73 -26.03 12.99
C ILE A 349 -5.79 -25.91 14.09
N LYS A 350 -7.02 -25.52 13.75
CA LYS A 350 -8.13 -25.54 14.70
C LYS A 350 -8.50 -26.98 15.09
N LEU A 351 -8.49 -27.88 14.13
CA LEU A 351 -8.72 -29.31 14.38
C LEU A 351 -7.57 -29.94 15.18
N VAL A 352 -6.31 -29.60 14.86
CA VAL A 352 -5.13 -30.00 15.64
C VAL A 352 -5.30 -29.54 17.09
N CYS A 353 -5.58 -28.26 17.34
CA CYS A 353 -5.81 -27.74 18.68
C CYS A 353 -7.00 -28.39 19.39
N LYS A 354 -8.06 -28.74 18.67
CA LYS A 354 -9.20 -29.51 19.22
C LYS A 354 -8.77 -30.90 19.66
N LYS A 355 -7.99 -31.60 18.83
CA LYS A 355 -7.42 -32.93 19.16
C LYS A 355 -6.44 -32.86 20.33
N ALA A 356 -5.64 -31.80 20.41
CA ALA A 356 -4.74 -31.51 21.53
C ALA A 356 -5.49 -31.03 22.81
N LYS A 357 -6.82 -31.06 22.83
CA LYS A 357 -7.67 -30.67 23.97
C LYS A 357 -7.46 -29.22 24.46
N ILE A 358 -7.20 -28.28 23.53
CA ILE A 358 -7.09 -26.84 23.83
C ILE A 358 -8.51 -26.25 23.95
N ASN A 359 -9.20 -26.60 25.04
CA ASN A 359 -10.65 -26.36 25.19
C ASN A 359 -11.00 -25.18 26.11
N LYS A 360 -9.99 -24.50 26.71
CA LYS A 360 -10.24 -23.34 27.58
C LYS A 360 -11.13 -22.32 26.89
N GLU A 361 -12.07 -21.76 27.61
CA GLU A 361 -12.90 -20.65 27.10
C GLU A 361 -12.10 -19.37 27.02
N THR A 362 -12.37 -18.60 25.97
CA THR A 362 -11.68 -17.35 25.69
C THR A 362 -12.60 -16.39 24.95
N ASN A 363 -12.42 -15.11 25.21
CA ASN A 363 -13.17 -14.07 24.50
C ASN A 363 -12.51 -13.78 23.15
N ARG A 364 -13.29 -13.83 22.09
CA ARG A 364 -12.85 -13.46 20.76
C ARG A 364 -13.64 -12.25 20.27
N HIS A 365 -13.00 -11.07 20.26
CA HIS A 365 -13.66 -9.80 19.89
C HIS A 365 -14.99 -9.62 20.65
N GLU A 366 -15.83 -8.77 20.43
CA GLU A 366 -17.13 -8.52 21.07
C GLU A 366 -18.08 -9.74 21.10
N MET A 367 -17.60 -10.95 20.76
CA MET A 367 -18.38 -12.19 20.73
C MET A 367 -18.27 -12.95 22.04
N LYS A 368 -19.35 -13.67 22.35
CA LYS A 368 -19.49 -14.64 23.45
C LYS A 368 -18.26 -15.53 23.61
N GLU A 369 -18.02 -16.00 24.81
CA GLU A 369 -17.01 -17.01 25.12
C GLU A 369 -17.01 -18.16 24.12
N VAL A 370 -15.86 -18.41 23.52
CA VAL A 370 -15.66 -19.50 22.57
C VAL A 370 -14.51 -20.38 23.03
N LYS A 371 -14.56 -21.66 22.72
CA LYS A 371 -13.45 -22.57 22.99
C LYS A 371 -12.20 -22.11 22.23
N LYS A 372 -11.05 -22.05 22.90
CA LYS A 372 -9.80 -21.47 22.42
C LYS A 372 -9.36 -22.05 21.06
N TYR A 373 -9.57 -23.34 20.80
CA TYR A 373 -9.23 -23.92 19.50
C TYR A 373 -10.00 -23.28 18.33
N LEU A 374 -11.23 -22.77 18.53
CA LEU A 374 -12.01 -22.06 17.50
C LEU A 374 -11.45 -20.67 17.21
N ALA A 375 -10.82 -20.07 18.21
CA ALA A 375 -10.22 -18.73 18.14
C ALA A 375 -8.80 -18.72 17.57
N VAL A 376 -8.13 -19.87 17.48
CA VAL A 376 -6.81 -20.02 16.85
C VAL A 376 -6.86 -19.57 15.39
N SER A 377 -5.80 -18.91 14.95
CA SER A 377 -5.64 -18.43 13.58
C SER A 377 -4.19 -18.56 13.11
N THR A 378 -3.93 -18.32 11.82
CA THR A 378 -2.59 -18.41 11.20
C THR A 378 -1.51 -17.57 11.90
N HIS A 379 -1.88 -16.57 12.69
CA HIS A 379 -0.96 -15.73 13.45
C HIS A 379 -0.66 -16.26 14.85
N ILE A 380 -1.27 -17.40 15.26
CA ILE A 380 -1.13 -17.91 16.63
C ILE A 380 0.33 -18.20 17.00
N GLY A 381 1.10 -18.83 16.11
CA GLY A 381 2.51 -19.13 16.35
C GLY A 381 3.33 -17.89 16.63
N ARG A 382 3.21 -16.86 15.76
CA ARG A 382 3.94 -15.60 15.92
C ARG A 382 3.57 -14.83 17.19
N ARG A 383 2.28 -14.83 17.56
CA ARG A 383 1.80 -14.19 18.81
C ARG A 383 2.29 -14.94 20.05
N SER A 384 2.20 -16.27 20.03
CA SER A 384 2.66 -17.10 21.14
C SER A 384 4.18 -16.95 21.33
N PHE A 385 4.96 -16.96 20.26
CA PHE A 385 6.39 -16.70 20.30
C PHE A 385 6.72 -15.34 20.92
N ALA A 386 6.12 -14.27 20.40
CA ALA A 386 6.38 -12.93 20.92
C ALA A 386 6.04 -12.83 22.42
N THR A 387 4.87 -13.34 22.84
CA THR A 387 4.45 -13.31 24.24
C THR A 387 5.33 -14.19 25.14
N ARG A 388 5.74 -15.37 24.67
CA ARG A 388 6.55 -16.34 25.40
C ARG A 388 7.95 -15.81 25.73
N TYR A 389 8.58 -15.16 24.78
CA TYR A 389 9.99 -14.76 24.90
C TYR A 389 10.19 -13.28 25.29
N TYR A 390 9.14 -12.47 25.28
CA TYR A 390 9.22 -11.02 25.46
C TYR A 390 10.02 -10.56 26.67
N THR A 391 9.92 -11.24 27.83
CA THR A 391 10.64 -10.85 29.05
C THR A 391 11.90 -11.64 29.31
N HIS A 392 12.24 -12.58 28.43
CA HIS A 392 13.37 -13.49 28.59
C HIS A 392 14.51 -13.20 27.61
N ILE A 393 14.19 -12.58 26.47
CA ILE A 393 15.14 -12.26 25.42
C ILE A 393 14.95 -10.77 25.06
N ASP A 394 16.06 -10.10 24.77
CA ASP A 394 16.02 -8.70 24.36
C ASP A 394 15.04 -8.49 23.19
N THR A 395 14.23 -7.43 23.30
CA THR A 395 13.17 -7.13 22.31
C THR A 395 13.76 -6.88 20.91
N THR A 396 14.95 -6.32 20.80
CA THR A 396 15.60 -6.05 19.50
C THR A 396 16.00 -7.36 18.82
N LEU A 397 16.49 -8.35 19.58
CA LEU A 397 16.79 -9.69 19.08
C LEU A 397 15.52 -10.43 18.65
N LEU A 398 14.43 -10.33 19.43
CA LEU A 398 13.14 -10.90 19.04
C LEU A 398 12.58 -10.21 17.79
N MET A 399 12.80 -8.90 17.63
CA MET A 399 12.42 -8.16 16.44
C MET A 399 13.22 -8.57 15.21
N SER A 400 14.52 -8.87 15.34
CA SER A 400 15.35 -9.37 14.24
C SER A 400 14.83 -10.72 13.74
N GLN A 401 14.56 -11.67 14.64
CA GLN A 401 13.96 -12.97 14.34
C GLN A 401 12.60 -12.82 13.65
N THR A 402 11.75 -11.93 14.16
CA THR A 402 10.38 -11.76 13.64
C THR A 402 10.29 -10.83 12.43
N GLY A 403 11.29 -10.00 12.16
CA GLY A 403 11.29 -8.99 11.09
C GLY A 403 10.33 -7.83 11.35
N HIS A 404 10.18 -7.39 12.61
CA HIS A 404 9.44 -6.17 12.94
C HIS A 404 10.35 -4.95 12.84
N LYS A 405 9.87 -3.89 12.17
CA LYS A 405 10.64 -2.64 11.97
C LYS A 405 10.54 -1.66 13.15
N SER A 406 9.60 -1.87 14.08
CA SER A 406 9.45 -1.01 15.26
C SER A 406 8.97 -1.78 16.48
N ALA A 407 9.42 -1.38 17.67
CA ALA A 407 8.98 -1.95 18.94
C ALA A 407 7.45 -1.84 19.11
N LYS A 408 6.84 -0.73 18.68
CA LYS A 408 5.39 -0.55 18.70
C LYS A 408 4.66 -1.67 17.95
N GLN A 409 5.13 -2.03 16.74
CA GLN A 409 4.54 -3.13 15.95
C GLN A 409 4.76 -4.49 16.61
N PHE A 410 5.93 -4.72 17.23
CA PHE A 410 6.21 -5.96 17.95
C PHE A 410 5.29 -6.09 19.17
N MET A 411 5.14 -5.03 19.96
CA MET A 411 4.28 -5.01 21.15
C MET A 411 2.80 -5.26 20.85
N GLU A 412 2.35 -5.04 19.60
CA GLU A 412 1.00 -5.43 19.16
C GLU A 412 0.81 -6.96 19.16
N TYR A 413 1.87 -7.75 19.15
CA TYR A 413 1.82 -9.22 19.22
C TYR A 413 1.93 -9.78 20.64
N VAL A 414 2.41 -8.97 21.60
CA VAL A 414 2.57 -9.39 23.00
C VAL A 414 1.23 -9.26 23.73
N SER A 415 0.74 -10.37 24.29
CA SER A 415 -0.48 -10.40 25.10
C SER A 415 -0.18 -9.97 26.54
N LYS A 416 -1.03 -9.12 27.12
CA LYS A 416 -0.93 -8.66 28.53
C LYS A 416 0.39 -7.97 28.89
N ALA A 417 0.94 -7.20 27.95
CA ALA A 417 2.25 -6.55 28.10
C ALA A 417 2.41 -5.76 29.41
N ASP A 418 1.37 -5.01 29.86
CA ASP A 418 1.47 -4.11 30.99
C ASP A 418 1.74 -4.84 32.34
N LYS A 419 0.97 -5.91 32.64
CA LYS A 419 1.19 -6.72 33.84
C LYS A 419 2.51 -7.49 33.79
N THR A 420 2.84 -8.00 32.61
CA THR A 420 4.09 -8.73 32.38
C THR A 420 5.29 -7.79 32.53
N ASN A 421 5.20 -6.56 32.05
CA ASN A 421 6.24 -5.54 32.23
C ASN A 421 6.48 -5.21 33.70
N ALA A 422 5.43 -4.99 34.48
CA ALA A 422 5.54 -4.69 35.90
C ALA A 422 6.23 -5.83 36.68
N THR A 423 5.83 -7.08 36.42
CA THR A 423 6.47 -8.25 37.05
C THR A 423 7.92 -8.45 36.64
N SER A 424 8.24 -8.19 35.35
CA SER A 424 9.60 -8.30 34.84
C SER A 424 10.52 -7.22 35.36
N LEU A 425 10.00 -5.98 35.51
CA LEU A 425 10.73 -4.89 36.12
C LEU A 425 11.09 -5.22 37.57
N ALA A 426 10.14 -5.74 38.36
CA ALA A 426 10.39 -6.18 39.73
C ALA A 426 11.49 -7.26 39.81
N LYS A 427 11.44 -8.27 38.90
CA LYS A 427 12.49 -9.30 38.81
C LYS A 427 13.83 -8.73 38.37
N GLY A 428 13.83 -7.76 37.47
CA GLY A 428 15.02 -7.04 37.02
C GLY A 428 15.71 -6.31 38.17
N PHE A 429 14.97 -5.59 38.97
CA PHE A 429 15.49 -4.91 40.17
C PHE A 429 16.04 -5.93 41.17
N ALA A 430 15.30 -6.99 41.47
CA ALA A 430 15.78 -8.03 42.40
C ALA A 430 17.12 -8.66 41.94
N LYS A 431 17.26 -8.96 40.64
CA LYS A 431 18.50 -9.47 40.05
C LYS A 431 19.64 -8.45 40.12
N PHE A 432 19.34 -7.15 39.83
CA PHE A 432 20.31 -6.08 39.93
C PHE A 432 20.81 -5.92 41.36
N ASP A 433 19.91 -5.92 42.35
CA ASP A 433 20.24 -5.82 43.75
C ASP A 433 21.08 -7.03 44.24
N GLU A 434 20.78 -8.22 43.74
CA GLU A 434 21.54 -9.42 44.02
C GLU A 434 22.99 -9.35 43.50
N LEU A 435 23.19 -8.90 42.27
CA LEU A 435 24.50 -8.69 41.64
C LEU A 435 25.31 -7.59 42.32
N ASN A 436 24.66 -6.61 42.94
CA ASN A 436 25.32 -5.50 43.62
C ASN A 436 25.39 -5.64 45.15
N LYS A 437 24.98 -6.78 45.72
CA LYS A 437 25.24 -7.07 47.13
C LYS A 437 26.73 -7.11 47.33
N LYS A 438 27.29 -6.09 47.99
CA LYS A 438 28.69 -6.12 48.48
C LYS A 438 28.84 -7.34 49.36
N PRO A 439 29.93 -8.14 49.25
CA PRO A 439 30.22 -9.16 50.21
C PRO A 439 30.26 -8.54 51.61
N ALA A 440 29.61 -9.19 52.56
CA ALA A 440 29.67 -8.74 53.98
C ALA A 440 31.13 -8.51 54.37
N PRO A 441 31.43 -7.37 55.06
CA PRO A 441 32.81 -7.14 55.49
C PRO A 441 33.28 -8.35 56.32
N MET A 442 34.43 -8.92 55.91
CA MET A 442 35.06 -10.06 56.60
C MET A 442 35.26 -9.62 58.06
N GLN A 443 34.56 -10.27 59.01
CA GLN A 443 34.81 -10.04 60.43
C GLN A 443 36.23 -10.52 60.71
N VAL A 444 37.14 -9.55 60.93
CA VAL A 444 38.46 -9.85 61.45
C VAL A 444 38.26 -10.31 62.89
N LEU A 445 38.35 -11.61 63.11
CA LEU A 445 38.45 -12.17 64.45
C LEU A 445 39.77 -11.69 65.03
N LEU A 446 39.71 -10.62 65.81
CA LEU A 446 40.78 -10.20 66.70
C LEU A 446 40.94 -11.29 67.77
N ASN A 447 41.90 -12.17 67.58
CA ASN A 447 42.41 -13.09 68.64
C ASN A 447 42.98 -12.20 69.76
N THR A 448 42.15 -11.83 70.72
CA THR A 448 42.70 -11.38 72.01
C THR A 448 43.25 -12.58 72.78
N GLY A 449 44.51 -12.85 72.55
CA GLY A 449 45.28 -13.77 73.39
C GLY A 449 45.46 -13.09 74.78
N THR A 450 44.78 -13.62 75.72
CA THR A 450 45.06 -13.36 77.13
C THR A 450 46.05 -14.40 77.63
N LYS A 451 47.18 -13.90 78.15
CA LYS A 451 48.11 -14.70 79.05
C LYS A 451 47.42 -14.96 80.35
#